data_3a8fded1bab185a65f46bcf07f2faec0
#
_entry.id   3a8fded1bab185a65f46bcf07f2faec0
#
_cell.length_a   1.000
_cell.length_b   1.000
_cell.length_c   1.000
_cell.angle_alpha   90.00
_cell.angle_beta   90.00
_cell.angle_gamma   90.00
#
_symmetry.space_group_name_H-M   'P 1'
#
loop_
_entity.id
_entity.type
_entity.pdbx_description
1 polymer ?
#
loop_
_entity_poly.entity_id
_entity_poly.type
_entity_poly.pdbx_seq_one_letter_code
_entity_poly.pdbx_strand_id
1 'polypeptide(L)'
;MSGERVISARALIPLGALAVAGIAFVAAGGHQYLSFAALAENRDWLCSLVERWGVIAALVYTVVYGLLVALSVPGAAVLTIAGGFLFGTWLGALCAVIGATFGATAIFLAARLGLGSLAQRAGRFIGRFEAGFRADAFNYLLVLRLVPIFPFWLVNLVPALVGVTLPTYVLATFLGIIPGTFVYASLGNGLGSVVEEPDLAILFKPSLLVPIVGLALLALIPVGYKRWRAKKAA
;
A
#
# COMPACT_ATOMS: atom_id res chain seq x y z
N MET A 1 16.54 25.86 -30.41
CA MET A 1 17.63 25.19 -29.68
C MET A 1 17.01 24.53 -28.47
N SER A 2 16.64 23.28 -28.61
CA SER A 2 16.03 22.47 -27.54
C SER A 2 17.17 21.97 -26.64
N GLY A 3 17.33 22.61 -25.48
CA GLY A 3 18.25 22.13 -24.46
C GLY A 3 17.82 20.75 -23.99
N GLU A 4 18.45 19.70 -24.48
CA GLU A 4 18.38 18.36 -23.90
C GLU A 4 18.83 18.46 -22.45
N ARG A 5 17.86 18.47 -21.52
CA ARG A 5 18.20 18.28 -20.11
C ARG A 5 18.70 16.86 -19.96
N VAL A 6 20.01 16.73 -19.95
CA VAL A 6 20.69 15.46 -19.64
C VAL A 6 20.19 15.00 -18.29
N ILE A 7 19.68 13.77 -18.23
CA ILE A 7 19.27 13.16 -16.96
C ILE A 7 20.51 13.15 -16.09
N SER A 8 20.51 13.92 -15.01
CA SER A 8 21.62 13.86 -14.06
C SER A 8 21.60 12.47 -13.41
N ALA A 9 22.64 11.69 -13.60
CA ALA A 9 22.78 10.38 -12.97
C ALA A 9 22.55 10.46 -11.44
N ARG A 10 22.90 11.60 -10.83
CA ARG A 10 22.65 11.87 -9.42
C ARG A 10 21.17 11.90 -9.05
N ALA A 11 20.28 12.30 -9.96
CA ALA A 11 18.83 12.35 -9.71
C ALA A 11 18.19 10.95 -9.72
N LEU A 12 18.82 9.95 -10.35
CA LEU A 12 18.37 8.56 -10.37
C LEU A 12 18.82 7.77 -9.13
N ILE A 13 19.79 8.26 -8.37
CA ILE A 13 20.36 7.56 -7.20
C ILE A 13 19.30 7.16 -6.18
N PRO A 14 18.37 8.03 -5.72
CA PRO A 14 17.39 7.65 -4.71
C PRO A 14 16.48 6.51 -5.17
N LEU A 15 15.97 6.58 -6.39
CA LEU A 15 15.11 5.56 -6.96
C LEU A 15 15.87 4.25 -7.20
N GLY A 16 17.09 4.35 -7.73
CA GLY A 16 17.97 3.22 -7.93
C GLY A 16 18.34 2.52 -6.61
N ALA A 17 18.65 3.30 -5.57
CA ALA A 17 18.95 2.77 -4.25
C ALA A 17 17.75 2.01 -3.64
N LEU A 18 16.54 2.55 -3.73
CA LEU A 18 15.32 1.86 -3.27
C LEU A 18 15.08 0.57 -4.05
N ALA A 19 15.24 0.60 -5.38
CA ALA A 19 15.06 -0.58 -6.21
C ALA A 19 16.09 -1.67 -5.90
N VAL A 20 17.37 -1.31 -5.80
CA VAL A 20 18.46 -2.25 -5.45
C VAL A 20 18.25 -2.84 -4.05
N ALA A 21 17.92 -2.00 -3.06
CA ALA A 21 17.65 -2.47 -1.70
C ALA A 21 16.45 -3.41 -1.64
N GLY A 22 15.36 -3.12 -2.39
CA GLY A 22 14.19 -3.99 -2.48
C GLY A 22 14.52 -5.35 -3.14
N ILE A 23 15.26 -5.33 -4.25
CA ILE A 23 15.72 -6.55 -4.92
C ILE A 23 16.63 -7.35 -3.99
N ALA A 24 17.60 -6.71 -3.33
CA ALA A 24 18.51 -7.36 -2.40
C ALA A 24 17.75 -7.99 -1.22
N PHE A 25 16.75 -7.31 -0.66
CA PHE A 25 15.89 -7.85 0.39
C PHE A 25 15.16 -9.12 -0.07
N VAL A 26 14.56 -9.10 -1.26
CA VAL A 26 13.86 -10.27 -1.82
C VAL A 26 14.84 -11.40 -2.15
N ALA A 27 16.00 -11.10 -2.75
CA ALA A 27 17.02 -12.06 -3.09
C ALA A 27 17.66 -12.71 -1.84
N ALA A 28 17.78 -11.96 -0.75
CA ALA A 28 18.21 -12.48 0.56
C ALA A 28 17.15 -13.33 1.28
N GLY A 29 15.99 -13.60 0.65
CA GLY A 29 14.91 -14.39 1.24
C GLY A 29 14.02 -13.61 2.21
N GLY A 30 14.15 -12.29 2.30
CA GLY A 30 13.36 -11.44 3.20
C GLY A 30 11.85 -11.56 2.99
N HIS A 31 11.40 -11.89 1.78
CA HIS A 31 9.99 -12.14 1.46
C HIS A 31 9.41 -13.35 2.22
N GLN A 32 10.22 -14.33 2.64
CA GLN A 32 9.77 -15.51 3.39
C GLN A 32 9.24 -15.12 4.78
N TYR A 33 9.81 -14.06 5.38
CA TYR A 33 9.33 -13.51 6.65
C TYR A 33 8.00 -12.73 6.50
N LEU A 34 7.62 -12.38 5.26
CA LEU A 34 6.36 -11.70 4.93
C LEU A 34 5.30 -12.72 4.46
N SER A 35 5.13 -13.80 5.21
CA SER A 35 4.19 -14.87 4.93
C SER A 35 3.31 -15.18 6.15
N PHE A 36 2.13 -15.75 5.91
CA PHE A 36 1.25 -16.19 7.00
C PHE A 36 1.87 -17.31 7.84
N ALA A 37 2.67 -18.18 7.20
CA ALA A 37 3.40 -19.23 7.91
C ALA A 37 4.38 -18.63 8.90
N ALA A 38 5.21 -17.68 8.46
CA ALA A 38 6.16 -16.99 9.33
C ALA A 38 5.47 -16.23 10.48
N LEU A 39 4.31 -15.63 10.21
CA LEU A 39 3.51 -14.96 11.24
C LEU A 39 3.01 -15.96 12.29
N ALA A 40 2.51 -17.11 11.85
CA ALA A 40 2.02 -18.17 12.74
C ALA A 40 3.14 -18.79 13.57
N GLU A 41 4.28 -19.12 12.95
CA GLU A 41 5.44 -19.71 13.62
C GLU A 41 6.07 -18.79 14.68
N ASN A 42 6.04 -17.47 14.44
CA ASN A 42 6.63 -16.48 15.34
C ASN A 42 5.61 -15.75 16.23
N ARG A 43 4.38 -16.28 16.31
CA ARG A 43 3.26 -15.64 17.01
C ARG A 43 3.62 -15.25 18.44
N ASP A 44 4.04 -16.22 19.26
CA ASP A 44 4.27 -16.02 20.70
C ASP A 44 5.40 -15.04 20.97
N TRP A 45 6.45 -15.10 20.16
CA TRP A 45 7.54 -14.14 20.21
C TRP A 45 7.08 -12.72 19.84
N LEU A 46 6.30 -12.56 18.78
CA LEU A 46 5.76 -11.25 18.36
C LEU A 46 4.81 -10.67 19.41
N CYS A 47 3.92 -11.49 19.98
CA CYS A 47 3.02 -11.05 21.05
C CYS A 47 3.82 -10.61 22.30
N SER A 48 4.85 -11.37 22.69
CA SER A 48 5.71 -11.01 23.82
C SER A 48 6.46 -9.69 23.61
N LEU A 49 6.85 -9.39 22.36
CA LEU A 49 7.45 -8.09 22.02
C LEU A 49 6.43 -6.95 22.17
N VAL A 50 5.20 -7.15 21.71
CA VAL A 50 4.14 -6.14 21.84
C VAL A 50 3.81 -5.88 23.31
N GLU A 51 3.70 -6.93 24.13
CA GLU A 51 3.47 -6.81 25.57
C GLU A 51 4.60 -6.05 26.28
N ARG A 52 5.84 -6.35 25.92
CA ARG A 52 7.02 -5.74 26.55
C ARG A 52 7.24 -4.29 26.10
N TRP A 53 7.04 -3.98 24.83
CA TRP A 53 7.42 -2.71 24.22
C TRP A 53 6.23 -1.77 24.00
N GLY A 54 5.00 -2.26 24.05
CA GLY A 54 3.78 -1.46 23.95
C GLY A 54 3.79 -0.53 22.73
N VAL A 55 3.70 0.77 22.99
CA VAL A 55 3.68 1.82 21.94
C VAL A 55 4.95 1.80 21.07
N ILE A 56 6.10 1.44 21.65
CA ILE A 56 7.36 1.37 20.87
C ILE A 56 7.26 0.27 19.82
N ALA A 57 6.64 -0.87 20.11
CA ALA A 57 6.41 -1.94 19.11
C ALA A 57 5.55 -1.44 17.95
N ALA A 58 4.50 -0.65 18.23
CA ALA A 58 3.66 -0.05 17.19
C ALA A 58 4.43 0.96 16.32
N LEU A 59 5.31 1.77 16.93
CA LEU A 59 6.17 2.71 16.18
C LEU A 59 7.18 1.95 15.30
N VAL A 60 7.85 0.94 15.82
CA VAL A 60 8.78 0.09 15.07
C VAL A 60 8.05 -0.58 13.90
N TYR A 61 6.88 -1.16 14.15
CA TYR A 61 6.05 -1.74 13.09
C TYR A 61 5.72 -0.70 12.00
N THR A 62 5.32 0.52 12.37
CA THR A 62 5.01 1.60 11.43
C THR A 62 6.20 1.96 10.54
N VAL A 63 7.41 2.06 11.15
CA VAL A 63 8.64 2.36 10.42
C VAL A 63 9.00 1.20 9.48
N VAL A 64 8.99 -0.04 9.97
CA VAL A 64 9.27 -1.24 9.16
C VAL A 64 8.28 -1.33 7.99
N TYR A 65 6.99 -1.11 8.25
CA TYR A 65 5.97 -1.07 7.22
C TYR A 65 6.31 -0.03 6.14
N GLY A 66 6.62 1.20 6.55
CA GLY A 66 6.98 2.29 5.64
C GLY A 66 8.22 1.98 4.81
N LEU A 67 9.24 1.37 5.40
CA LEU A 67 10.46 0.96 4.69
C LEU A 67 10.16 -0.11 3.64
N LEU A 68 9.39 -1.16 3.98
CA LEU A 68 9.04 -2.22 3.04
C LEU A 68 8.18 -1.71 1.88
N VAL A 69 7.28 -0.77 2.15
CA VAL A 69 6.51 -0.06 1.11
C VAL A 69 7.42 0.80 0.25
N ALA A 70 8.37 1.55 0.82
CA ALA A 70 9.34 2.36 0.09
C ALA A 70 10.24 1.50 -0.81
N LEU A 71 10.57 0.30 -0.39
CA LEU A 71 11.32 -0.68 -1.18
C LEU A 71 10.45 -1.42 -2.22
N SER A 72 9.14 -1.11 -2.27
CA SER A 72 8.16 -1.79 -3.15
C SER A 72 8.14 -3.31 -2.98
N VAL A 73 8.44 -3.80 -1.77
CA VAL A 73 8.43 -5.24 -1.46
C VAL A 73 6.99 -5.74 -1.50
N PRO A 74 6.69 -6.84 -2.22
CA PRO A 74 5.39 -7.47 -2.18
C PRO A 74 5.12 -8.04 -0.78
N GLY A 75 3.86 -7.99 -0.30
CA GLY A 75 3.48 -8.52 1.01
C GLY A 75 2.82 -7.49 1.94
N ALA A 76 2.52 -6.29 1.46
CA ALA A 76 1.83 -5.26 2.26
C ALA A 76 0.52 -5.76 2.89
N ALA A 77 -0.23 -6.65 2.21
CA ALA A 77 -1.44 -7.24 2.76
C ALA A 77 -1.14 -8.11 4.00
N VAL A 78 -0.07 -8.94 3.92
CA VAL A 78 0.36 -9.78 5.06
C VAL A 78 0.78 -8.91 6.24
N LEU A 79 1.54 -7.84 5.98
CA LEU A 79 1.93 -6.88 7.03
C LEU A 79 0.70 -6.22 7.66
N THR A 80 -0.29 -5.82 6.87
CA THR A 80 -1.51 -5.20 7.40
C THR A 80 -2.28 -6.18 8.29
N ILE A 81 -2.39 -7.45 7.86
CA ILE A 81 -3.01 -8.51 8.65
C ILE A 81 -2.22 -8.75 9.93
N ALA A 82 -0.88 -8.81 9.86
CA ALA A 82 -0.02 -8.93 11.03
C ALA A 82 -0.21 -7.76 12.01
N GLY A 83 -0.32 -6.53 11.51
CA GLY A 83 -0.62 -5.36 12.32
C GLY A 83 -1.97 -5.45 13.03
N GLY A 84 -3.00 -5.93 12.33
CA GLY A 84 -4.30 -6.17 12.92
C GLY A 84 -4.31 -7.27 13.97
N PHE A 85 -3.54 -8.34 13.74
CA PHE A 85 -3.33 -9.44 14.68
C PHE A 85 -2.62 -8.98 15.97
N LEU A 86 -1.54 -8.19 15.83
CA LEU A 86 -0.69 -7.79 16.95
C LEU A 86 -1.25 -6.61 17.76
N PHE A 87 -1.90 -5.65 17.12
CA PHE A 87 -2.32 -4.38 17.72
C PHE A 87 -3.82 -4.19 17.70
N GLY A 88 -4.58 -5.17 17.18
CA GLY A 88 -6.01 -5.02 16.94
C GLY A 88 -6.33 -4.17 15.70
N THR A 89 -7.61 -4.16 15.32
CA THR A 89 -8.08 -3.52 14.09
C THR A 89 -7.71 -2.05 13.98
N TRP A 90 -8.00 -1.26 15.01
CA TRP A 90 -7.87 0.21 14.96
C TRP A 90 -6.42 0.68 14.96
N LEU A 91 -5.62 0.22 15.92
CA LEU A 91 -4.22 0.64 16.03
C LEU A 91 -3.40 0.03 14.89
N GLY A 92 -3.62 -1.25 14.55
CA GLY A 92 -2.96 -1.90 13.44
C GLY A 92 -3.23 -1.21 12.09
N ALA A 93 -4.51 -0.87 11.82
CA ALA A 93 -4.87 -0.11 10.62
C ALA A 93 -4.24 1.29 10.60
N LEU A 94 -4.27 2.02 11.72
CA LEU A 94 -3.67 3.35 11.82
C LEU A 94 -2.17 3.30 11.53
N CYS A 95 -1.44 2.40 12.18
CA CYS A 95 0.00 2.22 11.96
C CYS A 95 0.31 1.86 10.51
N ALA A 96 -0.46 0.94 9.91
CA ALA A 96 -0.30 0.55 8.51
C ALA A 96 -0.59 1.70 7.55
N VAL A 97 -1.66 2.49 7.76
CA VAL A 97 -1.98 3.67 6.94
C VAL A 97 -0.87 4.70 6.99
N ILE A 98 -0.36 5.00 8.19
CA ILE A 98 0.74 5.96 8.38
C ILE A 98 2.00 5.43 7.68
N GLY A 99 2.42 4.20 7.98
CA GLY A 99 3.61 3.59 7.38
C GLY A 99 3.53 3.51 5.86
N ALA A 100 2.39 3.03 5.32
CA ALA A 100 2.17 2.95 3.87
C ALA A 100 2.23 4.33 3.20
N THR A 101 1.64 5.36 3.82
CA THR A 101 1.66 6.72 3.27
C THR A 101 3.07 7.30 3.25
N PHE A 102 3.86 7.11 4.30
CA PHE A 102 5.27 7.52 4.32
C PHE A 102 6.09 6.78 3.26
N GLY A 103 5.97 5.45 3.18
CA GLY A 103 6.69 4.66 2.20
C GLY A 103 6.33 5.01 0.76
N ALA A 104 5.04 5.16 0.46
CA ALA A 104 4.55 5.59 -0.84
C ALA A 104 5.05 7.01 -1.21
N THR A 105 5.10 7.91 -0.21
CA THR A 105 5.64 9.27 -0.39
C THR A 105 7.13 9.23 -0.72
N ALA A 106 7.91 8.36 -0.10
CA ALA A 106 9.33 8.19 -0.40
C ALA A 106 9.55 7.75 -1.85
N ILE A 107 8.77 6.76 -2.34
CA ILE A 107 8.83 6.32 -3.75
C ILE A 107 8.43 7.47 -4.69
N PHE A 108 7.35 8.17 -4.38
CA PHE A 108 6.86 9.29 -5.18
C PHE A 108 7.93 10.38 -5.34
N LEU A 109 8.58 10.77 -4.24
CA LEU A 109 9.65 11.76 -4.25
C LEU A 109 10.87 11.26 -5.02
N ALA A 110 11.30 10.02 -4.81
CA ALA A 110 12.41 9.40 -5.53
C ALA A 110 12.13 9.34 -7.05
N ALA A 111 10.90 8.98 -7.45
CA ALA A 111 10.48 8.97 -8.84
C ALA A 111 10.44 10.38 -9.44
N ARG A 112 9.92 11.35 -8.70
CA ARG A 112 9.83 12.74 -9.15
C ARG A 112 11.21 13.37 -9.38
N LEU A 113 12.17 13.07 -8.51
CA LEU A 113 13.55 13.52 -8.63
C LEU A 113 14.29 12.82 -9.77
N GLY A 114 14.14 11.48 -9.87
CA GLY A 114 14.90 10.66 -10.80
C GLY A 114 14.32 10.62 -12.22
N LEU A 115 13.00 10.54 -12.35
CA LEU A 115 12.34 10.25 -13.62
C LEU A 115 11.65 11.45 -14.26
N GLY A 116 11.73 12.64 -13.67
CA GLY A 116 11.02 13.84 -14.17
C GLY A 116 11.33 14.19 -15.63
N SER A 117 12.55 13.89 -16.10
CA SER A 117 12.96 14.08 -17.50
C SER A 117 12.50 12.92 -18.43
N LEU A 118 12.31 11.71 -17.89
CA LEU A 118 11.80 10.57 -18.63
C LEU A 118 10.29 10.65 -18.87
N ALA A 119 9.57 11.36 -18.01
CA ALA A 119 8.13 11.59 -18.18
C ALA A 119 7.81 12.22 -19.55
N GLN A 120 8.67 13.13 -20.02
CA GLN A 120 8.52 13.77 -21.33
C GLN A 120 8.73 12.81 -22.51
N ARG A 121 9.48 11.70 -22.33
CA ARG A 121 9.78 10.70 -23.36
C ARG A 121 8.80 9.52 -23.37
N ALA A 122 8.15 9.22 -22.25
CA ALA A 122 7.24 8.08 -22.09
C ALA A 122 5.82 8.32 -22.63
N GLY A 123 5.64 9.31 -23.49
CA GLY A 123 4.42 9.96 -23.98
C GLY A 123 3.15 9.13 -24.15
N ARG A 124 3.20 7.90 -24.73
CA ARG A 124 1.97 7.17 -25.10
C ARG A 124 1.36 6.37 -23.92
N PHE A 125 2.17 5.81 -23.05
CA PHE A 125 1.68 5.04 -21.88
C PHE A 125 1.19 5.97 -20.78
N ILE A 126 1.93 7.05 -20.53
CA ILE A 126 1.58 8.08 -19.52
C ILE A 126 0.36 8.88 -19.97
N GLY A 127 0.21 9.17 -21.26
CA GLY A 127 -0.90 9.95 -21.81
C GLY A 127 -2.31 9.40 -21.50
N ARG A 128 -2.43 8.07 -21.30
CA ARG A 128 -3.72 7.47 -20.89
C ARG A 128 -4.14 7.85 -19.48
N PHE A 129 -3.16 8.04 -18.59
CA PHE A 129 -3.39 8.45 -17.19
C PHE A 129 -3.42 9.98 -17.07
N GLU A 130 -2.66 10.68 -17.90
CA GLU A 130 -2.49 12.13 -17.84
C GLU A 130 -3.83 12.89 -17.94
N ALA A 131 -4.73 12.46 -18.80
CA ALA A 131 -6.04 13.09 -18.97
C ALA A 131 -6.88 13.02 -17.67
N GLY A 132 -6.88 11.89 -16.97
CA GLY A 132 -7.59 11.73 -15.70
C GLY A 132 -6.96 12.56 -14.58
N PHE A 133 -5.61 12.57 -14.50
CA PHE A 133 -4.90 13.38 -13.50
C PHE A 133 -4.99 14.89 -13.76
N ARG A 134 -5.04 15.32 -15.02
CA ARG A 134 -5.24 16.74 -15.37
C ARG A 134 -6.65 17.23 -15.05
N ALA A 135 -7.67 16.38 -15.19
CA ALA A 135 -9.06 16.75 -14.90
C ALA A 135 -9.29 16.88 -13.39
N ASP A 136 -8.87 15.88 -12.59
CA ASP A 136 -9.03 15.86 -11.15
C ASP A 136 -8.08 14.84 -10.52
N ALA A 137 -6.88 15.30 -10.17
CA ALA A 137 -5.82 14.45 -9.65
C ALA A 137 -6.20 13.75 -8.34
N PHE A 138 -6.91 14.45 -7.45
CA PHE A 138 -7.25 13.92 -6.13
C PHE A 138 -8.24 12.76 -6.25
N ASN A 139 -9.38 12.97 -6.89
CA ASN A 139 -10.41 11.94 -7.02
C ASN A 139 -9.94 10.78 -7.89
N TYR A 140 -9.16 11.07 -8.95
CA TYR A 140 -8.62 10.03 -9.80
C TYR A 140 -7.65 9.12 -9.03
N LEU A 141 -6.75 9.70 -8.22
CA LEU A 141 -5.82 8.93 -7.40
C LEU A 141 -6.55 8.18 -6.27
N LEU A 142 -7.56 8.80 -5.66
CA LEU A 142 -8.40 8.16 -4.65
C LEU A 142 -9.04 6.87 -5.21
N VAL A 143 -9.63 6.95 -6.41
CA VAL A 143 -10.22 5.78 -7.09
C VAL A 143 -9.16 4.72 -7.39
N LEU A 144 -7.96 5.11 -7.85
CA LEU A 144 -6.87 4.17 -8.10
C LEU A 144 -6.40 3.45 -6.83
N ARG A 145 -6.49 4.09 -5.66
CA ARG A 145 -6.16 3.49 -4.37
C ARG A 145 -7.25 2.57 -3.84
N LEU A 146 -8.52 2.93 -4.06
CA LEU A 146 -9.67 2.11 -3.65
C LEU A 146 -9.83 0.86 -4.50
N VAL A 147 -9.41 0.92 -5.77
CA VAL A 147 -9.57 -0.18 -6.73
C VAL A 147 -8.26 -0.99 -6.83
N PRO A 148 -8.18 -2.19 -6.22
CA PRO A 148 -6.94 -2.96 -6.12
C PRO A 148 -6.59 -3.72 -7.42
N ILE A 149 -6.90 -3.13 -8.60
CA ILE A 149 -6.57 -3.72 -9.91
C ILE A 149 -5.18 -3.30 -10.38
N PHE A 150 -4.73 -2.11 -9.95
CA PHE A 150 -3.48 -1.57 -10.44
C PHE A 150 -2.29 -2.04 -9.62
N PRO A 151 -1.18 -2.43 -10.27
CA PRO A 151 0.05 -2.76 -9.57
C PRO A 151 0.49 -1.60 -8.66
N PHE A 152 0.93 -1.92 -7.44
CA PHE A 152 1.32 -0.95 -6.43
C PHE A 152 2.38 0.05 -6.94
N TRP A 153 3.39 -0.43 -7.67
CA TRP A 153 4.43 0.42 -8.24
C TRP A 153 3.87 1.46 -9.22
N LEU A 154 2.86 1.08 -10.01
CA LEU A 154 2.24 1.98 -11.00
C LEU A 154 1.54 3.16 -10.32
N VAL A 155 0.78 2.89 -9.26
CA VAL A 155 0.03 3.92 -8.51
C VAL A 155 0.95 4.85 -7.73
N ASN A 156 2.20 4.43 -7.49
CA ASN A 156 3.20 5.27 -6.83
C ASN A 156 4.06 6.08 -7.83
N LEU A 157 4.44 5.48 -8.97
CA LEU A 157 5.33 6.13 -9.94
C LEU A 157 4.59 7.07 -10.90
N VAL A 158 3.44 6.64 -11.45
CA VAL A 158 2.72 7.42 -12.47
C VAL A 158 2.32 8.81 -11.99
N PRO A 159 1.75 9.01 -10.78
CA PRO A 159 1.41 10.34 -10.28
C PRO A 159 2.59 11.30 -10.23
N ALA A 160 3.79 10.80 -9.89
CA ALA A 160 5.02 11.60 -9.88
C ALA A 160 5.40 12.07 -11.29
N LEU A 161 5.18 11.21 -12.30
CA LEU A 161 5.54 11.49 -13.69
C LEU A 161 4.54 12.43 -14.39
N VAL A 162 3.25 12.36 -14.04
CA VAL A 162 2.21 13.26 -14.59
C VAL A 162 2.08 14.58 -13.84
N GLY A 163 2.97 14.87 -12.90
CA GLY A 163 3.06 16.17 -12.23
C GLY A 163 2.04 16.39 -11.11
N VAL A 164 1.48 15.33 -10.51
CA VAL A 164 0.63 15.46 -9.32
C VAL A 164 1.39 16.14 -8.19
N THR A 165 0.74 17.08 -7.49
CA THR A 165 1.38 17.77 -6.35
C THR A 165 1.55 16.83 -5.16
N LEU A 166 2.62 17.06 -4.36
CA LEU A 166 2.89 16.22 -3.19
C LEU A 166 1.71 16.20 -2.18
N PRO A 167 1.08 17.33 -1.83
CA PRO A 167 -0.07 17.32 -0.91
C PRO A 167 -1.24 16.50 -1.45
N THR A 168 -1.58 16.66 -2.73
CA THR A 168 -2.64 15.88 -3.39
C THR A 168 -2.33 14.38 -3.33
N TYR A 169 -1.07 13.99 -3.62
CA TYR A 169 -0.64 12.60 -3.56
C TYR A 169 -0.75 12.01 -2.15
N VAL A 170 -0.24 12.73 -1.15
CA VAL A 170 -0.23 12.28 0.25
C VAL A 170 -1.66 12.14 0.77
N LEU A 171 -2.51 13.15 0.59
CA LEU A 171 -3.89 13.14 1.07
C LEU A 171 -4.74 12.06 0.38
N ALA A 172 -4.66 11.95 -0.95
CA ALA A 172 -5.41 10.94 -1.68
C ALA A 172 -4.91 9.51 -1.34
N THR A 173 -3.61 9.33 -1.11
CA THR A 173 -3.04 8.06 -0.66
C THR A 173 -3.53 7.72 0.74
N PHE A 174 -3.36 8.63 1.70
CA PHE A 174 -3.77 8.44 3.08
C PHE A 174 -5.25 8.04 3.18
N LEU A 175 -6.14 8.83 2.57
CA LEU A 175 -7.58 8.58 2.62
C LEU A 175 -7.99 7.34 1.80
N GLY A 176 -7.36 7.13 0.64
CA GLY A 176 -7.73 6.06 -0.29
C GLY A 176 -7.37 4.67 0.19
N ILE A 177 -6.33 4.52 1.03
CA ILE A 177 -5.94 3.21 1.56
C ILE A 177 -6.69 2.82 2.84
N ILE A 178 -7.33 3.77 3.55
CA ILE A 178 -8.02 3.51 4.83
C ILE A 178 -9.01 2.34 4.73
N PRO A 179 -9.97 2.32 3.78
CA PRO A 179 -10.97 1.26 3.75
C PRO A 179 -10.37 -0.14 3.58
N GLY A 180 -9.43 -0.28 2.64
CA GLY A 180 -8.74 -1.54 2.42
C GLY A 180 -7.89 -1.97 3.60
N THR A 181 -7.12 -1.04 4.16
CA THR A 181 -6.26 -1.30 5.33
C THR A 181 -7.09 -1.71 6.55
N PHE A 182 -8.23 -1.05 6.79
CA PHE A 182 -9.13 -1.41 7.86
C PHE A 182 -9.68 -2.82 7.72
N VAL A 183 -10.08 -3.21 6.51
CA VAL A 183 -10.57 -4.57 6.22
C VAL A 183 -9.49 -5.62 6.47
N TYR A 184 -8.27 -5.41 5.97
CA TYR A 184 -7.17 -6.35 6.19
C TYR A 184 -6.73 -6.42 7.66
N ALA A 185 -6.69 -5.30 8.38
CA ALA A 185 -6.39 -5.29 9.81
C ALA A 185 -7.49 -5.98 10.63
N SER A 186 -8.77 -5.79 10.26
CA SER A 186 -9.89 -6.51 10.89
C SER A 186 -9.78 -8.02 10.69
N LEU A 187 -9.38 -8.47 9.49
CA LEU A 187 -9.11 -9.87 9.22
C LEU A 187 -8.00 -10.41 10.15
N GLY A 188 -6.90 -9.64 10.31
CA GLY A 188 -5.81 -10.02 11.23
C GLY A 188 -6.27 -10.15 12.68
N ASN A 189 -7.03 -9.19 13.17
CA ASN A 189 -7.61 -9.24 14.52
C ASN A 189 -8.56 -10.45 14.70
N GLY A 190 -9.37 -10.75 13.67
CA GLY A 190 -10.26 -11.92 13.68
C GLY A 190 -9.51 -13.25 13.69
N LEU A 191 -8.37 -13.35 12.97
CA LEU A 191 -7.53 -14.56 12.98
C LEU A 191 -6.93 -14.82 14.36
N GLY A 192 -6.60 -13.78 15.14
CA GLY A 192 -6.17 -13.93 16.52
C GLY A 192 -7.19 -14.72 17.37
N SER A 193 -8.47 -14.41 17.25
CA SER A 193 -9.53 -15.10 17.98
C SER A 193 -9.78 -16.54 17.54
N VAL A 194 -9.50 -16.89 16.27
CA VAL A 194 -9.62 -18.28 15.76
C VAL A 194 -8.55 -19.19 16.34
N VAL A 195 -7.37 -18.66 16.57
CA VAL A 195 -6.25 -19.45 17.12
C VAL A 195 -6.46 -19.76 18.60
N GLU A 196 -7.18 -18.88 19.34
CA GLU A 196 -7.48 -19.08 20.76
C GLU A 196 -8.62 -20.07 21.01
N GLU A 197 -9.62 -20.12 20.14
CA GLU A 197 -10.77 -21.03 20.25
C GLU A 197 -11.09 -21.64 18.87
N PRO A 198 -10.60 -22.83 18.52
CA PRO A 198 -10.88 -23.47 17.24
C PRO A 198 -12.31 -24.02 17.19
N ASP A 199 -13.29 -23.15 17.00
CA ASP A 199 -14.71 -23.49 16.80
C ASP A 199 -15.20 -22.92 15.47
N LEU A 200 -15.95 -23.72 14.70
CA LEU A 200 -16.57 -23.28 13.43
C LEU A 200 -17.55 -22.12 13.62
N ALA A 201 -18.13 -21.95 14.79
CA ALA A 201 -18.96 -20.81 15.13
C ALA A 201 -18.21 -19.45 15.03
N ILE A 202 -16.89 -19.46 15.15
CA ILE A 202 -16.03 -18.28 14.99
C ILE A 202 -16.14 -17.66 13.59
N LEU A 203 -16.38 -18.47 12.55
CA LEU A 203 -16.57 -17.97 11.18
C LEU A 203 -17.76 -17.00 11.06
N PHE A 204 -18.72 -17.11 11.97
CA PHE A 204 -19.89 -16.23 12.04
C PHE A 204 -19.72 -15.06 13.02
N LYS A 205 -18.61 -14.97 13.75
CA LYS A 205 -18.32 -13.82 14.59
C LYS A 205 -18.13 -12.56 13.72
N PRO A 206 -18.63 -11.38 14.16
CA PRO A 206 -18.46 -10.13 13.41
C PRO A 206 -16.99 -9.78 13.11
N SER A 207 -16.06 -10.23 13.94
CA SER A 207 -14.61 -10.04 13.76
C SER A 207 -14.05 -10.65 12.47
N LEU A 208 -14.67 -11.72 11.95
CA LEU A 208 -14.33 -12.35 10.66
C LEU A 208 -15.32 -12.00 9.55
N LEU A 209 -16.63 -11.98 9.86
CA LEU A 209 -17.66 -11.67 8.87
C LEU A 209 -17.50 -10.25 8.28
N VAL A 210 -17.25 -9.24 9.12
CA VAL A 210 -17.10 -7.85 8.66
C VAL A 210 -15.93 -7.71 7.67
N PRO A 211 -14.71 -8.22 7.95
CA PRO A 211 -13.62 -8.20 6.97
C PRO A 211 -13.94 -8.95 5.68
N ILE A 212 -14.55 -10.14 5.77
CA ILE A 212 -14.88 -10.95 4.59
C ILE A 212 -15.89 -10.19 3.70
N VAL A 213 -16.95 -9.65 4.29
CA VAL A 213 -17.92 -8.81 3.57
C VAL A 213 -17.26 -7.56 3.03
N GLY A 214 -16.37 -6.92 3.80
CA GLY A 214 -15.60 -5.76 3.38
C GLY A 214 -14.73 -6.05 2.15
N LEU A 215 -14.03 -7.19 2.13
CA LEU A 215 -13.26 -7.63 0.96
C LEU A 215 -14.15 -7.90 -0.25
N ALA A 216 -15.30 -8.53 -0.05
CA ALA A 216 -16.28 -8.76 -1.11
C ALA A 216 -16.80 -7.44 -1.70
N LEU A 217 -17.13 -6.45 -0.86
CA LEU A 217 -17.56 -5.12 -1.30
C LEU A 217 -16.44 -4.39 -2.05
N LEU A 218 -15.20 -4.43 -1.55
CA LEU A 218 -14.03 -3.85 -2.23
C LEU A 218 -13.82 -4.51 -3.60
N ALA A 219 -13.98 -5.82 -3.71
CA ALA A 219 -13.89 -6.54 -4.98
C ALA A 219 -15.01 -6.16 -5.99
N LEU A 220 -16.17 -5.70 -5.49
CA LEU A 220 -17.28 -5.25 -6.34
C LEU A 220 -17.14 -3.80 -6.84
N ILE A 221 -16.28 -2.97 -6.24
CA ILE A 221 -16.06 -1.57 -6.66
C ILE A 221 -15.74 -1.46 -8.16
N PRO A 222 -14.82 -2.25 -8.75
CA PRO A 222 -14.52 -2.18 -10.18
C PRO A 222 -15.72 -2.53 -11.06
N VAL A 223 -16.54 -3.48 -10.62
CA VAL A 223 -17.74 -3.91 -11.35
C VAL A 223 -18.80 -2.79 -11.35
N GLY A 224 -19.03 -2.18 -10.18
CA GLY A 224 -19.93 -1.03 -10.04
C GLY A 224 -19.48 0.17 -10.88
N TYR A 225 -18.18 0.49 -10.84
CA TYR A 225 -17.60 1.58 -11.62
C TYR A 225 -17.74 1.36 -13.14
N LYS A 226 -17.48 0.14 -13.64
CA LYS A 226 -17.69 -0.20 -15.05
C LYS A 226 -19.15 -0.03 -15.49
N ARG A 227 -20.11 -0.50 -14.66
CA ARG A 227 -21.55 -0.37 -14.95
C ARG A 227 -22.00 1.09 -14.94
N TRP A 228 -21.54 1.87 -13.97
CA TRP A 228 -21.86 3.30 -13.90
C TRP A 228 -21.32 4.08 -15.09
N ARG A 229 -20.09 3.80 -15.51
CA ARG A 229 -19.48 4.44 -16.70
C ARG A 229 -20.18 4.06 -18.00
N ALA A 230 -20.61 2.80 -18.14
CA ALA A 230 -21.37 2.34 -19.29
C ALA A 230 -22.74 3.04 -19.40
N LYS A 231 -23.42 3.32 -18.26
CA LYS A 231 -24.68 4.07 -18.24
C LYS A 231 -24.54 5.55 -18.58
N LYS A 232 -23.36 6.16 -18.39
CA LYS A 232 -23.11 7.56 -18.76
C LYS A 232 -22.68 7.73 -20.22
N ALA A 233 -22.31 6.66 -20.90
CA ALA A 233 -21.88 6.66 -22.30
C ALA A 233 -23.00 6.24 -23.27
N ALA A 234 -24.15 5.79 -22.75
CA ALA A 234 -25.39 5.52 -23.47
C ALA A 234 -26.37 6.69 -23.33
#